data_fae38ac617464fe900c6b866f3f4f002
#
_entry.id   fae38ac617464fe900c6b866f3f4f002
#
_cell.length_a   1.000
_cell.length_b   1.000
_cell.length_c   1.000
_cell.angle_alpha   90.00
_cell.angle_beta   90.00
_cell.angle_gamma   90.00
#
_symmetry.space_group_name_H-M   'P 1'
#
loop_
_entity.id
_entity.type
_entity.pdbx_description
1 polymer ?
#
loop_
_entity_poly.entity_id
_entity_poly.type
_entity_poly.pdbx_seq_one_letter_code
_entity_poly.pdbx_strand_id
1 'polypeptide(L)'
;MQASEMIKILRERTGLNRKEFSLHFRIPLRTVEDWEAGRRTPPEYLPILLEYQIKYEELRKDNDSIKIGSARRNVNVILDEDGRSIVLINDVRFKSRRTIDWEQVEECLKEYIGNCYEILETSEMVYIGADFPDEFSHSEDKIKLKGANEKAKANMVSAIGELIRVATNKTVSEDFDKKHRSKAKYGWYRYDTRFGIPSYNSDGELERYNIYSARMLVRCDEDGKLYLYDLVRTKKETSSPSE
;
A
#
# COMPACT_ATOMS: atom_id res chain seq x y z
N MET A 1 -24.31 19.77 -20.84
CA MET A 1 -24.38 18.33 -21.22
C MET A 1 -25.49 17.71 -20.39
N GLN A 2 -26.42 16.98 -21.00
CA GLN A 2 -27.48 16.34 -20.22
C GLN A 2 -26.95 15.12 -19.47
N ALA A 3 -27.48 14.84 -18.27
CA ALA A 3 -27.04 13.73 -17.44
C ALA A 3 -27.13 12.37 -18.16
N SER A 4 -28.11 12.18 -19.02
CA SER A 4 -28.28 10.98 -19.86
C SER A 4 -27.12 10.77 -20.86
N GLU A 5 -26.65 11.84 -21.48
CA GLU A 5 -25.53 11.83 -22.41
C GLU A 5 -24.22 11.49 -21.68
N MET A 6 -24.07 12.00 -20.46
CA MET A 6 -22.93 11.72 -19.60
C MET A 6 -22.82 10.24 -19.22
N ILE A 7 -23.94 9.57 -18.90
CA ILE A 7 -23.96 8.12 -18.63
C ILE A 7 -23.44 7.31 -19.82
N LYS A 8 -23.86 7.65 -21.02
CA LYS A 8 -23.41 7.00 -22.25
C LYS A 8 -21.91 7.17 -22.45
N ILE A 9 -21.39 8.39 -22.31
CA ILE A 9 -19.96 8.71 -22.42
C ILE A 9 -19.14 7.93 -21.38
N LEU A 10 -19.59 7.89 -20.14
CA LEU A 10 -18.92 7.17 -19.06
C LEU A 10 -18.87 5.66 -19.34
N ARG A 11 -19.97 5.06 -19.84
CA ARG A 11 -19.95 3.65 -20.23
C ARG A 11 -18.97 3.38 -21.38
N GLU A 12 -19.01 4.21 -22.43
CA GLU A 12 -18.10 4.07 -23.57
C GLU A 12 -16.64 4.18 -23.16
N ARG A 13 -16.31 5.06 -22.21
CA ARG A 13 -14.98 5.20 -21.63
C ARG A 13 -14.51 3.91 -20.93
N THR A 14 -15.41 3.18 -20.27
CA THR A 14 -15.04 1.89 -19.63
C THR A 14 -14.86 0.75 -20.63
N GLY A 15 -15.26 0.90 -21.88
CA GLY A 15 -15.29 -0.17 -22.89
C GLY A 15 -16.35 -1.24 -22.65
N LEU A 16 -17.20 -1.10 -21.64
CA LEU A 16 -18.24 -2.06 -21.29
C LEU A 16 -19.48 -1.88 -22.16
N ASN A 17 -20.13 -3.00 -22.54
CA ASN A 17 -21.46 -2.95 -23.10
C ASN A 17 -22.50 -2.66 -21.99
N ARG A 18 -23.77 -2.37 -22.37
CA ARG A 18 -24.83 -1.99 -21.41
C ARG A 18 -25.05 -3.04 -20.31
N LYS A 19 -25.02 -4.32 -20.68
CA LYS A 19 -25.22 -5.44 -19.74
C LYS A 19 -24.05 -5.53 -18.74
N GLU A 20 -22.84 -5.44 -19.23
CA GLU A 20 -21.63 -5.45 -18.41
C GLU A 20 -21.57 -4.23 -17.48
N PHE A 21 -21.88 -3.04 -18.00
CA PHE A 21 -21.94 -1.81 -17.20
C PHE A 21 -23.02 -1.89 -16.10
N SER A 22 -24.20 -2.43 -16.44
CA SER A 22 -25.28 -2.70 -15.49
C SER A 22 -24.82 -3.60 -14.33
N LEU A 23 -24.15 -4.70 -14.65
CA LEU A 23 -23.63 -5.64 -13.65
C LEU A 23 -22.52 -5.02 -12.80
N HIS A 24 -21.58 -4.32 -13.44
CA HIS A 24 -20.43 -3.72 -12.79
C HIS A 24 -20.82 -2.67 -11.75
N PHE A 25 -21.71 -1.75 -12.14
CA PHE A 25 -22.19 -0.67 -11.26
C PHE A 25 -23.44 -1.02 -10.46
N ARG A 26 -23.93 -2.27 -10.56
CA ARG A 26 -25.15 -2.75 -9.90
C ARG A 26 -26.38 -1.90 -10.18
N ILE A 27 -26.50 -1.40 -11.41
CA ILE A 27 -27.65 -0.62 -11.90
C ILE A 27 -28.48 -1.54 -12.79
N PRO A 28 -29.81 -1.65 -12.62
CA PRO A 28 -30.65 -2.49 -13.48
C PRO A 28 -30.45 -2.16 -14.97
N LEU A 29 -30.28 -3.18 -15.82
CA LEU A 29 -30.02 -3.02 -17.25
C LEU A 29 -31.05 -2.08 -17.92
N ARG A 30 -32.34 -2.29 -17.64
CA ARG A 30 -33.40 -1.46 -18.19
C ARG A 30 -33.25 0.02 -17.79
N THR A 31 -32.75 0.29 -16.61
CA THR A 31 -32.49 1.65 -16.14
C THR A 31 -31.37 2.32 -16.95
N VAL A 32 -30.28 1.59 -17.22
CA VAL A 32 -29.19 2.07 -18.09
C VAL A 32 -29.71 2.35 -19.50
N GLU A 33 -30.51 1.43 -20.06
CA GLU A 33 -31.15 1.60 -21.39
C GLU A 33 -32.07 2.78 -21.44
N ASP A 34 -32.91 3.00 -20.40
CA ASP A 34 -33.84 4.12 -20.32
C ASP A 34 -33.10 5.46 -20.21
N TRP A 35 -32.00 5.52 -19.50
CA TRP A 35 -31.20 6.74 -19.41
C TRP A 35 -30.50 7.05 -20.73
N GLU A 36 -29.87 6.10 -21.37
CA GLU A 36 -29.15 6.32 -22.64
C GLU A 36 -30.15 6.66 -23.79
N ALA A 37 -31.37 6.14 -23.73
CA ALA A 37 -32.43 6.46 -24.69
C ALA A 37 -33.17 7.77 -24.37
N GLY A 38 -32.82 8.47 -23.28
CA GLY A 38 -33.48 9.70 -22.86
C GLY A 38 -34.92 9.52 -22.34
N ARG A 39 -35.37 8.26 -22.09
CA ARG A 39 -36.71 7.97 -21.56
C ARG A 39 -36.86 8.33 -20.08
N ARG A 40 -35.72 8.33 -19.37
CA ARG A 40 -35.63 8.76 -17.97
C ARG A 40 -34.34 9.57 -17.77
N THR A 41 -34.38 10.51 -16.85
CA THR A 41 -33.20 11.30 -16.47
C THR A 41 -32.59 10.69 -15.22
N PRO A 42 -31.27 10.35 -15.22
CA PRO A 42 -30.59 9.93 -14.00
C PRO A 42 -30.53 11.10 -13.00
N PRO A 43 -30.40 10.81 -11.68
CA PRO A 43 -30.11 11.84 -10.68
C PRO A 43 -28.86 12.63 -11.05
N GLU A 44 -28.85 13.94 -10.85
CA GLU A 44 -27.72 14.81 -11.25
C GLU A 44 -26.38 14.44 -10.64
N TYR A 45 -26.37 13.90 -9.41
CA TYR A 45 -25.18 13.47 -8.72
C TYR A 45 -24.60 12.15 -9.24
N LEU A 46 -25.41 11.31 -9.89
CA LEU A 46 -25.00 9.94 -10.27
C LEU A 46 -23.91 9.91 -11.33
N PRO A 47 -23.93 10.70 -12.41
CA PRO A 47 -22.82 10.75 -13.37
C PRO A 47 -21.51 11.15 -12.70
N ILE A 48 -21.55 12.05 -11.72
CA ILE A 48 -20.35 12.49 -10.97
C ILE A 48 -19.79 11.33 -10.16
N LEU A 49 -20.61 10.58 -9.42
CA LEU A 49 -20.18 9.42 -8.64
C LEU A 49 -19.59 8.33 -9.52
N LEU A 50 -20.23 8.05 -10.67
CA LEU A 50 -19.73 7.07 -11.64
C LEU A 50 -18.38 7.50 -12.23
N GLU A 51 -18.22 8.79 -12.54
CA GLU A 51 -16.94 9.32 -13.02
C GLU A 51 -15.81 9.14 -11.99
N TYR A 52 -16.08 9.44 -10.72
CA TYR A 52 -15.11 9.20 -9.64
C TYR A 52 -14.76 7.72 -9.50
N GLN A 53 -15.76 6.84 -9.54
CA GLN A 53 -15.52 5.40 -9.44
C GLN A 53 -14.71 4.88 -10.64
N ILE A 54 -15.03 5.30 -11.86
CA ILE A 54 -14.30 4.91 -13.07
C ILE A 54 -12.85 5.41 -13.00
N LYS A 55 -12.62 6.67 -12.64
CA LYS A 55 -11.27 7.23 -12.44
C LYS A 55 -10.49 6.45 -11.38
N TYR A 56 -11.12 6.12 -10.28
CA TYR A 56 -10.50 5.33 -9.22
C TYR A 56 -10.10 3.93 -9.71
N GLU A 57 -10.97 3.27 -10.49
CA GLU A 57 -10.67 1.96 -11.08
C GLU A 57 -9.59 2.02 -12.15
N GLU A 58 -9.56 3.08 -12.98
CA GLU A 58 -8.49 3.34 -13.94
C GLU A 58 -7.14 3.53 -13.24
N LEU A 59 -7.08 4.36 -12.20
CA LEU A 59 -5.87 4.55 -11.38
C LEU A 59 -5.41 3.25 -10.71
N ARG A 60 -6.35 2.40 -10.29
CA ARG A 60 -6.01 1.05 -9.77
C ARG A 60 -5.45 0.14 -10.87
N LYS A 61 -6.03 0.16 -12.07
CA LYS A 61 -5.53 -0.62 -13.22
C LYS A 61 -4.15 -0.15 -13.66
N ASP A 62 -3.90 1.16 -13.67
CA ASP A 62 -2.59 1.71 -13.98
C ASP A 62 -1.55 1.32 -12.92
N ASN A 63 -1.91 1.37 -11.65
CA ASN A 63 -1.10 0.83 -10.55
C ASN A 63 -0.89 -0.68 -10.64
N ASP A 64 -1.87 -1.44 -11.13
CA ASP A 64 -1.75 -2.88 -11.38
C ASP A 64 -0.99 -3.18 -12.68
N SER A 65 -1.04 -2.30 -13.67
CA SER A 65 -0.29 -2.42 -14.95
C SER A 65 1.20 -2.13 -14.79
N ILE A 66 1.58 -1.26 -13.84
CA ILE A 66 2.97 -1.09 -13.40
C ILE A 66 3.50 -2.37 -12.74
N LYS A 67 2.61 -3.29 -12.31
CA LYS A 67 2.93 -4.62 -11.75
C LYS A 67 3.22 -5.72 -12.78
N ILE A 68 3.20 -5.48 -14.09
CA ILE A 68 3.43 -6.51 -15.13
C ILE A 68 4.91 -6.94 -15.23
N GLY A 69 5.78 -6.51 -14.33
CA GLY A 69 7.17 -7.00 -14.22
C GLY A 69 7.49 -7.78 -12.94
N SER A 70 6.63 -7.75 -11.92
CA SER A 70 6.91 -8.48 -10.68
C SER A 70 6.11 -9.79 -10.63
N ALA A 71 6.81 -10.92 -10.46
CA ALA A 71 6.20 -12.18 -10.04
C ALA A 71 5.10 -11.90 -8.99
N ARG A 72 3.92 -12.50 -9.13
CA ARG A 72 2.76 -12.31 -8.22
C ARG A 72 3.23 -12.38 -6.78
N ARG A 73 3.39 -11.22 -6.14
CA ARG A 73 3.73 -11.16 -4.72
C ARG A 73 2.53 -11.70 -3.96
N ASN A 74 2.75 -12.74 -3.19
CA ASN A 74 1.70 -13.32 -2.37
C ASN A 74 1.56 -12.50 -1.07
N VAL A 75 0.88 -11.35 -1.18
CA VAL A 75 0.64 -10.41 -0.09
C VAL A 75 -0.86 -10.14 -0.01
N ASN A 76 -1.42 -10.24 1.18
CA ASN A 76 -2.84 -9.99 1.44
C ASN A 76 -2.99 -8.95 2.56
N VAL A 77 -4.04 -8.14 2.51
CA VAL A 77 -4.41 -7.23 3.60
C VAL A 77 -5.66 -7.76 4.26
N ILE A 78 -5.62 -7.91 5.58
CA ILE A 78 -6.76 -8.29 6.40
C ILE A 78 -7.03 -7.23 7.48
N LEU A 79 -8.19 -7.28 8.11
CA LEU A 79 -8.50 -6.52 9.31
C LEU A 79 -8.43 -7.44 10.53
N ASP A 80 -7.89 -6.96 11.64
CA ASP A 80 -7.97 -7.63 12.93
C ASP A 80 -9.34 -7.39 13.61
N GLU A 81 -9.51 -7.93 14.82
CA GLU A 81 -10.76 -7.81 15.59
C GLU A 81 -11.11 -6.35 15.96
N ASP A 82 -10.10 -5.48 16.04
CA ASP A 82 -10.26 -4.04 16.29
C ASP A 82 -10.47 -3.24 14.99
N GLY A 83 -10.55 -3.89 13.84
CA GLY A 83 -10.69 -3.24 12.52
C GLY A 83 -9.40 -2.61 11.99
N ARG A 84 -8.23 -2.91 12.58
CA ARG A 84 -6.93 -2.38 12.14
C ARG A 84 -6.34 -3.27 11.05
N SER A 85 -5.76 -2.67 10.03
CA SER A 85 -5.17 -3.40 8.90
C SER A 85 -3.88 -4.13 9.30
N ILE A 86 -3.73 -5.35 8.77
CA ILE A 86 -2.51 -6.17 8.85
C ILE A 86 -2.16 -6.64 7.44
N VAL A 87 -0.91 -6.42 7.03
CA VAL A 87 -0.37 -6.91 5.75
C VAL A 87 0.22 -8.29 5.94
N LEU A 88 -0.40 -9.34 5.41
CA LEU A 88 0.11 -10.71 5.46
C LEU A 88 1.11 -10.93 4.33
N ILE A 89 2.38 -11.12 4.66
CA ILE A 89 3.49 -11.33 3.73
C ILE A 89 3.75 -12.82 3.60
N ASN A 90 3.14 -13.48 2.60
CA ASN A 90 3.36 -14.91 2.33
C ASN A 90 4.58 -15.16 1.43
N ASP A 91 5.03 -14.14 0.67
CA ASP A 91 6.27 -14.17 -0.10
C ASP A 91 7.48 -13.91 0.82
N VAL A 92 7.80 -14.91 1.66
CA VAL A 92 8.92 -14.86 2.60
C VAL A 92 10.21 -15.24 1.85
N ARG A 93 11.02 -14.25 1.50
CA ARG A 93 12.26 -14.42 0.72
C ARG A 93 13.47 -14.73 1.61
N PHE A 94 13.56 -14.08 2.76
CA PHE A 94 14.71 -14.15 3.66
C PHE A 94 14.43 -15.12 4.83
N LYS A 95 14.61 -16.44 4.57
CA LYS A 95 14.31 -17.54 5.52
C LYS A 95 15.56 -18.01 6.30
N SER A 96 16.76 -17.54 5.92
CA SER A 96 18.02 -18.04 6.49
C SER A 96 18.02 -18.01 8.02
N ARG A 97 18.62 -19.06 8.63
CA ARG A 97 18.79 -19.13 10.09
C ARG A 97 20.04 -18.40 10.60
N ARG A 98 20.98 -18.06 9.71
CA ARG A 98 22.30 -17.51 10.09
C ARG A 98 22.34 -16.00 9.99
N THR A 99 22.44 -15.47 8.79
CA THR A 99 22.56 -14.02 8.52
C THR A 99 21.65 -13.64 7.37
N ILE A 100 21.09 -12.45 7.44
CA ILE A 100 20.36 -11.86 6.32
C ILE A 100 21.36 -11.25 5.35
N ASP A 101 21.21 -11.55 4.08
CA ASP A 101 21.94 -10.88 3.00
C ASP A 101 21.27 -9.53 2.70
N TRP A 102 21.82 -8.48 3.28
CA TRP A 102 21.27 -7.13 3.16
C TRP A 102 21.55 -6.48 1.80
N GLU A 103 22.59 -6.95 1.07
CA GLU A 103 22.79 -6.53 -0.33
C GLU A 103 21.67 -7.04 -1.22
N GLN A 104 21.23 -8.28 -1.01
CA GLN A 104 20.09 -8.84 -1.71
C GLN A 104 18.77 -8.15 -1.31
N VAL A 105 18.61 -7.74 -0.05
CA VAL A 105 17.47 -6.93 0.41
C VAL A 105 17.43 -5.61 -0.33
N GLU A 106 18.56 -4.89 -0.40
CA GLU A 106 18.70 -3.63 -1.11
C GLU A 106 18.35 -3.78 -2.60
N GLU A 107 18.86 -4.83 -3.25
CA GLU A 107 18.58 -5.08 -4.67
C GLU A 107 17.07 -5.29 -4.93
N CYS A 108 16.38 -6.04 -4.06
CA CYS A 108 14.93 -6.18 -4.13
C CYS A 108 14.18 -4.85 -3.98
N LEU A 109 14.70 -3.92 -3.19
CA LEU A 109 14.07 -2.61 -2.98
C LEU A 109 14.26 -1.66 -4.16
N LYS A 110 15.30 -1.84 -4.97
CA LYS A 110 15.54 -1.03 -6.18
C LYS A 110 14.42 -1.16 -7.20
N GLU A 111 13.67 -2.29 -7.19
CA GLU A 111 12.50 -2.49 -8.05
C GLU A 111 11.36 -1.48 -7.77
N TYR A 112 11.35 -0.88 -6.58
CA TYR A 112 10.33 0.09 -6.17
C TYR A 112 10.68 1.54 -6.54
N ILE A 113 11.93 1.84 -6.88
CA ILE A 113 12.37 3.21 -7.17
C ILE A 113 11.51 3.82 -8.30
N GLY A 114 11.02 5.03 -8.05
CA GLY A 114 10.14 5.75 -8.97
C GLY A 114 8.64 5.46 -8.80
N ASN A 115 8.27 4.44 -8.04
CA ASN A 115 6.87 4.17 -7.72
C ASN A 115 6.36 5.13 -6.65
N CYS A 116 5.03 5.29 -6.58
CA CYS A 116 4.37 6.00 -5.49
C CYS A 116 3.12 5.23 -5.04
N TYR A 117 2.75 5.42 -3.77
CA TYR A 117 1.62 4.73 -3.15
C TYR A 117 0.83 5.71 -2.29
N GLU A 118 -0.50 5.58 -2.29
CA GLU A 118 -1.39 6.38 -1.47
C GLU A 118 -1.53 5.76 -0.08
N ILE A 119 -1.41 6.57 0.98
CA ILE A 119 -1.82 6.20 2.34
C ILE A 119 -3.33 6.39 2.43
N LEU A 120 -4.08 5.31 2.63
CA LEU A 120 -5.56 5.34 2.58
C LEU A 120 -6.18 6.21 3.69
N GLU A 121 -5.55 6.31 4.86
CA GLU A 121 -6.04 7.12 5.99
C GLU A 121 -5.97 8.62 5.71
N THR A 122 -4.93 9.08 5.02
CA THR A 122 -4.64 10.52 4.84
C THR A 122 -4.77 10.99 3.39
N SER A 123 -4.94 10.07 2.44
CA SER A 123 -4.92 10.32 0.98
C SER A 123 -3.63 10.99 0.50
N GLU A 124 -2.54 10.81 1.23
CA GLU A 124 -1.23 11.34 0.87
C GLU A 124 -0.45 10.37 -0.01
N MET A 125 0.23 10.90 -1.03
CA MET A 125 1.08 10.12 -1.91
C MET A 125 2.50 10.04 -1.37
N VAL A 126 3.01 8.83 -1.16
CA VAL A 126 4.39 8.57 -0.74
C VAL A 126 5.17 7.98 -1.89
N TYR A 127 6.25 8.65 -2.26
CA TYR A 127 7.15 8.29 -3.35
C TYR A 127 8.32 7.45 -2.85
N ILE A 128 8.84 6.57 -3.70
CA ILE A 128 10.05 5.79 -3.43
C ILE A 128 11.23 6.43 -4.16
N GLY A 129 12.11 7.06 -3.40
CA GLY A 129 13.34 7.69 -3.90
C GLY A 129 14.46 6.67 -4.10
N ALA A 130 15.49 7.08 -4.84
CA ALA A 130 16.67 6.24 -5.11
C ALA A 130 17.52 5.96 -3.86
N ASP A 131 17.36 6.73 -2.79
CA ASP A 131 18.07 6.57 -1.53
C ASP A 131 17.40 5.59 -0.56
N PHE A 132 16.11 5.28 -0.74
CA PHE A 132 15.37 4.38 0.14
C PHE A 132 16.00 2.98 0.29
N PRO A 133 16.45 2.29 -0.78
CA PRO A 133 17.06 0.96 -0.65
C PRO A 133 18.29 0.94 0.27
N ASP A 134 19.18 1.92 0.13
CA ASP A 134 20.38 2.05 0.97
C ASP A 134 20.01 2.37 2.43
N GLU A 135 19.15 3.38 2.64
CA GLU A 135 18.72 3.79 3.98
C GLU A 135 18.03 2.65 4.75
N PHE A 136 17.16 1.90 4.09
CA PHE A 136 16.49 0.75 4.69
C PHE A 136 17.46 -0.37 5.08
N SER A 137 18.45 -0.64 4.22
CA SER A 137 19.35 -1.79 4.36
C SER A 137 20.56 -1.51 5.28
N HIS A 138 20.95 -0.24 5.42
CA HIS A 138 22.16 0.15 6.18
C HIS A 138 21.87 1.10 7.35
N SER A 139 20.57 1.32 7.70
CA SER A 139 20.21 2.21 8.81
C SER A 139 20.72 1.75 10.16
N GLU A 140 20.89 2.72 11.09
CA GLU A 140 21.20 2.42 12.48
C GLU A 140 20.15 1.53 13.17
N ASP A 141 18.86 1.67 12.76
CA ASP A 141 17.79 0.82 13.25
C ASP A 141 18.04 -0.64 12.87
N LYS A 142 18.42 -0.90 11.61
CA LYS A 142 18.76 -2.23 11.13
C LYS A 142 19.91 -2.86 11.93
N ILE A 143 20.96 -2.09 12.24
CA ILE A 143 22.12 -2.59 13.00
C ILE A 143 21.71 -3.08 14.40
N LYS A 144 20.70 -2.48 15.00
CA LYS A 144 20.16 -2.84 16.32
C LYS A 144 19.22 -4.04 16.30
N LEU A 145 18.66 -4.39 15.13
CA LEU A 145 17.75 -5.52 14.99
C LEU A 145 18.50 -6.86 15.02
N LYS A 146 17.88 -7.86 15.66
CA LYS A 146 18.43 -9.23 15.75
C LYS A 146 17.30 -10.27 15.62
N GLY A 147 17.66 -11.45 15.13
CA GLY A 147 16.80 -12.62 15.15
C GLY A 147 15.50 -12.45 14.37
N ALA A 148 14.37 -12.68 15.03
CA ALA A 148 13.06 -12.64 14.38
C ALA A 148 12.68 -11.25 13.84
N ASN A 149 13.03 -10.18 14.55
CA ASN A 149 12.73 -8.81 14.12
C ASN A 149 13.58 -8.40 12.92
N GLU A 150 14.85 -8.82 12.85
CA GLU A 150 15.71 -8.60 11.70
C GLU A 150 15.17 -9.29 10.44
N LYS A 151 14.76 -10.55 10.57
CA LYS A 151 14.13 -11.31 9.48
C LYS A 151 12.80 -10.68 9.05
N ALA A 152 12.01 -10.22 10.01
CA ALA A 152 10.74 -9.55 9.72
C ALA A 152 10.98 -8.27 8.91
N LYS A 153 11.96 -7.43 9.30
CA LYS A 153 12.33 -6.24 8.51
C LYS A 153 12.78 -6.63 7.10
N ALA A 154 13.66 -7.59 6.93
CA ALA A 154 14.11 -8.02 5.60
C ALA A 154 12.94 -8.47 4.68
N ASN A 155 11.94 -9.16 5.23
CA ASN A 155 10.82 -9.65 4.44
C ASN A 155 9.76 -8.57 4.10
N MET A 156 9.83 -7.36 4.68
CA MET A 156 8.99 -6.24 4.26
C MET A 156 9.21 -5.87 2.79
N VAL A 157 10.37 -6.20 2.19
CA VAL A 157 10.65 -5.91 0.78
C VAL A 157 9.62 -6.47 -0.19
N SER A 158 8.90 -7.52 0.21
CA SER A 158 7.83 -8.10 -0.62
C SER A 158 6.53 -7.30 -0.59
N ALA A 159 6.38 -6.29 0.30
CA ALA A 159 5.11 -5.67 0.60
C ALA A 159 5.18 -4.14 0.83
N ILE A 160 6.20 -3.45 0.32
CA ILE A 160 6.40 -2.01 0.58
C ILE A 160 5.15 -1.19 0.21
N GLY A 161 4.54 -1.46 -0.94
CA GLY A 161 3.35 -0.73 -1.38
C GLY A 161 2.14 -0.95 -0.46
N GLU A 162 1.90 -2.18 -0.03
CA GLU A 162 0.81 -2.53 0.87
C GLU A 162 1.02 -1.93 2.26
N LEU A 163 2.26 -1.94 2.78
CA LEU A 163 2.63 -1.34 4.07
C LEU A 163 2.41 0.17 4.08
N ILE A 164 2.71 0.87 2.98
CA ILE A 164 2.42 2.30 2.83
C ILE A 164 0.91 2.54 2.81
N ARG A 165 0.17 1.75 2.02
CA ARG A 165 -1.28 1.95 1.84
C ARG A 165 -2.07 1.84 3.14
N VAL A 166 -1.68 0.90 4.01
CA VAL A 166 -2.38 0.65 5.30
C VAL A 166 -1.80 1.44 6.47
N ALA A 167 -0.81 2.29 6.23
CA ALA A 167 -0.17 3.07 7.28
C ALA A 167 -1.16 4.06 7.91
N THR A 168 -1.05 4.22 9.23
CA THR A 168 -1.97 4.99 10.07
C THR A 168 -1.22 5.84 11.09
N ASN A 169 -1.95 6.62 11.88
CA ASN A 169 -1.41 7.38 13.02
C ASN A 169 -0.29 8.35 12.60
N LYS A 170 -0.57 9.22 11.62
CA LYS A 170 0.37 10.25 11.19
C LYS A 170 0.80 11.14 12.37
N THR A 171 2.10 11.22 12.60
CA THR A 171 2.68 12.11 13.60
C THR A 171 3.83 12.91 12.98
N VAL A 172 3.98 14.17 13.41
CA VAL A 172 5.15 14.99 13.05
C VAL A 172 6.34 14.47 13.84
N SER A 173 7.45 14.23 13.17
CA SER A 173 8.72 13.90 13.82
C SER A 173 9.57 15.16 13.90
N GLU A 174 9.97 15.53 15.11
CA GLU A 174 11.01 16.54 15.27
C GLU A 174 12.33 15.98 14.71
N ASP A 175 12.98 16.76 13.85
CA ASP A 175 14.29 16.40 13.31
C ASP A 175 15.36 16.72 14.36
N PHE A 176 15.78 15.69 15.10
CA PHE A 176 16.86 15.81 16.08
C PHE A 176 18.25 15.77 15.41
N ASP A 177 18.34 15.26 14.17
CA ASP A 177 19.59 15.11 13.45
C ASP A 177 19.78 16.19 12.40
N LYS A 178 20.68 17.14 12.68
CA LYS A 178 21.10 18.20 11.74
C LYS A 178 21.63 17.67 10.40
N LYS A 179 21.90 16.37 10.31
CA LYS A 179 22.52 15.69 9.19
C LYS A 179 21.67 15.63 7.91
N HIS A 180 20.34 15.75 8.02
CA HIS A 180 19.40 15.60 6.90
C HIS A 180 18.62 16.86 6.52
N ARG A 181 18.98 18.03 7.10
CA ARG A 181 18.27 19.31 6.87
C ARG A 181 18.21 19.77 5.41
N SER A 182 19.16 19.34 4.57
CA SER A 182 19.17 19.73 3.15
C SER A 182 18.15 18.99 2.30
N LYS A 183 17.73 17.77 2.70
CA LYS A 183 16.79 16.95 1.94
C LYS A 183 15.35 16.99 2.50
N ALA A 184 15.17 17.16 3.81
CA ALA A 184 13.87 17.19 4.48
C ALA A 184 13.45 18.62 4.82
N LYS A 185 13.29 19.48 3.82
CA LYS A 185 13.06 20.94 3.99
C LYS A 185 11.78 21.26 4.77
N TYR A 186 10.73 20.46 4.58
CA TYR A 186 9.42 20.65 5.21
C TYR A 186 9.14 19.67 6.35
N GLY A 187 10.15 18.91 6.81
CA GLY A 187 10.09 18.09 8.00
C GLY A 187 9.93 16.60 7.76
N TRP A 188 9.71 15.90 8.86
CA TRP A 188 9.60 14.46 8.92
C TRP A 188 8.25 14.05 9.48
N TYR A 189 7.70 12.97 8.92
CA TYR A 189 6.46 12.35 9.37
C TYR A 189 6.70 10.88 9.72
N ARG A 190 5.93 10.38 10.67
CA ARG A 190 5.90 8.97 11.07
C ARG A 190 4.50 8.45 10.97
N TYR A 191 4.40 7.21 10.50
CA TYR A 191 3.16 6.45 10.43
C TYR A 191 3.40 5.08 11.04
N ASP A 192 2.38 4.48 11.63
CA ASP A 192 2.45 3.11 12.11
C ASP A 192 1.92 2.15 11.04
N THR A 193 2.56 0.98 10.90
CA THR A 193 2.11 -0.08 10.01
C THR A 193 2.28 -1.43 10.70
N ARG A 194 1.46 -2.43 10.30
CA ARG A 194 1.46 -3.77 10.90
C ARG A 194 1.49 -4.83 9.82
N PHE A 195 2.22 -5.90 10.05
CA PHE A 195 2.32 -6.99 9.11
C PHE A 195 2.50 -8.34 9.80
N GLY A 196 2.14 -9.41 9.10
CA GLY A 196 2.24 -10.79 9.55
C GLY A 196 3.19 -11.59 8.69
N ILE A 197 4.08 -12.36 9.33
CA ILE A 197 4.95 -13.35 8.68
C ILE A 197 4.46 -14.74 9.07
N PRO A 198 4.21 -15.66 8.10
CA PRO A 198 3.73 -16.99 8.39
C PRO A 198 4.76 -17.81 9.16
N SER A 199 4.26 -18.62 10.09
CA SER A 199 5.01 -19.66 10.80
C SER A 199 4.41 -21.00 10.43
N TYR A 200 5.26 -21.96 10.10
CA TYR A 200 4.86 -23.31 9.69
C TYR A 200 5.28 -24.32 10.74
N ASN A 201 4.48 -25.35 10.93
CA ASN A 201 4.80 -26.50 11.77
C ASN A 201 5.86 -27.41 11.10
N SER A 202 6.22 -28.52 11.77
CA SER A 202 7.17 -29.53 11.25
C SER A 202 6.71 -30.17 9.94
N ASP A 203 5.42 -30.23 9.70
CA ASP A 203 4.80 -30.88 8.54
C ASP A 203 4.64 -29.91 7.36
N GLY A 204 5.08 -28.64 7.54
CA GLY A 204 5.01 -27.59 6.51
C GLY A 204 3.64 -26.93 6.40
N GLU A 205 2.72 -27.19 7.32
CA GLU A 205 1.42 -26.54 7.36
C GLU A 205 1.49 -25.19 8.07
N LEU A 206 0.69 -24.22 7.61
CA LEU A 206 0.60 -22.91 8.24
C LEU A 206 0.02 -23.04 9.65
N GLU A 207 0.83 -22.78 10.66
CA GLU A 207 0.44 -22.80 12.06
C GLU A 207 -0.23 -21.47 12.49
N ARG A 208 0.44 -20.35 12.17
CA ARG A 208 -0.01 -18.99 12.54
C ARG A 208 0.75 -17.93 11.76
N TYR A 209 0.30 -16.69 11.87
CA TYR A 209 1.10 -15.52 11.53
C TYR A 209 1.71 -14.90 12.79
N ASN A 210 3.01 -14.65 12.74
CA ASN A 210 3.65 -13.80 13.74
C ASN A 210 3.44 -12.35 13.31
N ILE A 211 2.75 -11.58 14.14
CA ILE A 211 2.42 -10.19 13.86
C ILE A 211 3.54 -9.28 14.36
N TYR A 212 3.87 -8.29 13.56
CA TYR A 212 4.87 -7.27 13.84
C TYR A 212 4.28 -5.88 13.60
N SER A 213 4.71 -4.93 14.42
CA SER A 213 4.54 -3.51 14.17
C SER A 213 5.84 -2.93 13.62
N ALA A 214 5.73 -1.91 12.79
CA ALA A 214 6.84 -1.09 12.33
C ALA A 214 6.39 0.37 12.22
N ARG A 215 7.36 1.27 12.22
CA ARG A 215 7.13 2.69 12.03
C ARG A 215 7.73 3.14 10.71
N MET A 216 6.90 3.62 9.83
CA MET A 216 7.31 4.20 8.57
C MET A 216 7.80 5.63 8.81
N LEU A 217 9.01 5.94 8.35
CA LEU A 217 9.62 7.26 8.40
C LEU A 217 9.58 7.87 7.00
N VAL A 218 8.95 9.04 6.91
CA VAL A 218 8.71 9.74 5.64
C VAL A 218 9.24 11.16 5.76
N ARG A 219 10.01 11.61 4.77
CA ARG A 219 10.47 12.99 4.68
C ARG A 219 9.62 13.78 3.68
N CYS A 220 9.48 15.08 3.93
CA CYS A 220 8.89 16.01 2.99
C CYS A 220 10.01 16.85 2.38
N ASP A 221 10.26 16.66 1.09
CA ASP A 221 11.35 17.28 0.35
C ASP A 221 11.00 18.70 -0.15
N GLU A 222 11.94 19.36 -0.83
CA GLU A 222 11.78 20.72 -1.36
C GLU A 222 10.66 20.86 -2.37
N ASP A 223 10.33 19.79 -3.10
CA ASP A 223 9.23 19.74 -4.07
C ASP A 223 7.85 19.57 -3.41
N GLY A 224 7.81 19.51 -2.06
CA GLY A 224 6.59 19.30 -1.28
C GLY A 224 6.08 17.86 -1.32
N LYS A 225 6.82 16.92 -1.93
CA LYS A 225 6.44 15.50 -1.97
C LYS A 225 6.95 14.76 -0.74
N LEU A 226 6.21 13.71 -0.41
CA LEU A 226 6.56 12.79 0.66
C LEU A 226 7.36 11.62 0.11
N TYR A 227 8.55 11.37 0.67
CA TYR A 227 9.41 10.25 0.28
C TYR A 227 9.59 9.27 1.43
N LEU A 228 9.38 7.99 1.16
CA LEU A 228 9.70 6.94 2.11
C LEU A 228 11.22 6.93 2.36
N TYR A 229 11.59 6.98 3.64
CA TYR A 229 12.99 6.98 4.05
C TYR A 229 13.42 5.64 4.65
N ASP A 230 12.67 5.13 5.64
CA ASP A 230 12.92 3.81 6.27
C ASP A 230 11.64 3.28 6.93
N LEU A 231 11.66 1.99 7.26
CA LEU A 231 10.69 1.31 8.13
C LEU A 231 11.45 0.84 9.39
N VAL A 232 11.30 1.60 10.46
CA VAL A 232 12.09 1.44 11.69
C VAL A 232 11.27 0.81 12.82
N ARG A 233 11.95 0.47 13.91
CA ARG A 233 11.34 -0.07 15.14
C ARG A 233 10.52 -1.34 14.91
N THR A 234 10.96 -2.20 14.00
CA THR A 234 10.32 -3.50 13.75
C THR A 234 10.32 -4.34 15.03
N LYS A 235 9.13 -4.64 15.53
CA LYS A 235 8.94 -5.37 16.79
C LYS A 235 7.81 -6.38 16.67
N LYS A 236 8.06 -7.61 17.12
CA LYS A 236 7.01 -8.62 17.24
C LYS A 236 6.00 -8.19 18.31
N GLU A 237 4.73 -8.23 17.94
CA GLU A 237 3.63 -8.02 18.89
C GLU A 237 3.51 -9.25 19.79
N THR A 238 3.48 -9.02 21.11
CA THR A 238 3.11 -10.06 22.06
C THR A 238 1.59 -10.01 22.19
N SER A 239 0.91 -11.13 21.89
CA SER A 239 -0.49 -11.28 22.31
C SER A 239 -0.51 -11.16 23.82
N SER A 240 -1.15 -10.12 24.35
CA SER A 240 -1.52 -10.12 25.76
C SER A 240 -2.46 -11.30 25.95
N PRO A 241 -2.28 -12.13 27.00
CA PRO A 241 -3.33 -13.08 27.37
C PRO A 241 -4.58 -12.23 27.64
N SER A 242 -5.66 -12.51 26.93
CA SER A 242 -6.98 -12.03 27.32
C SER A 242 -7.28 -12.64 28.69
N GLU A 243 -7.37 -11.79 29.72
CA GLU A 243 -7.96 -12.13 31.01
C GLU A 243 -9.46 -12.39 30.85
#